data_0c0b9cd87824a7900892f89e0de09bd7
#
_entry.id   0c0b9cd87824a7900892f89e0de09bd7
#
_cell.length_a   1.000
_cell.length_b   1.000
_cell.length_c   1.000
_cell.angle_alpha   90.00
_cell.angle_beta   90.00
_cell.angle_gamma   90.00
#
_symmetry.space_group_name_H-M   'P 1'
#
loop_
_entity.id
_entity.type
_entity.pdbx_description
1 polymer ?
#
loop_
_entity_poly.entity_id
_entity_poly.type
_entity_poly.pdbx_seq_one_letter_code
_entity_poly.pdbx_strand_id
1 'polypeptide(L)'
;MNYQNCNAVITGGASGLGGATAENIIKHGGKVTIIDIQNDLGEKKSDELGNNCDFVKIDITDEQLVEKSFQDIKNNSGEINLLVNCAGIGSPSKVLNKDGTCPLNLFSKIINVNLIGTFNTLKAGANLMQNNILENNSSRGVIINTASIAAYDGQIGQAAYSASKGGIVGMTLPIARELARQCIRVNTIAPGLFETPL
;
A
#
# COMPACT_ATOMS: atom_id res chain seq x y z
N MET A 1 19.15 -2.65 1.00
CA MET A 1 18.17 -3.71 1.36
C MET A 1 18.43 -4.89 0.45
N ASN A 2 18.64 -6.06 1.03
CA ASN A 2 18.74 -7.34 0.31
C ASN A 2 17.41 -8.07 0.48
N TYR A 3 16.94 -8.79 -0.53
CA TYR A 3 15.69 -9.57 -0.44
C TYR A 3 15.69 -10.57 0.72
N GLN A 4 16.80 -11.23 1.01
CA GLN A 4 16.90 -12.22 2.09
C GLN A 4 16.65 -11.62 3.48
N ASN A 5 16.89 -10.32 3.67
CA ASN A 5 16.62 -9.60 4.90
C ASN A 5 15.32 -8.78 4.83
N CYS A 6 14.53 -8.98 3.78
CA CYS A 6 13.29 -8.25 3.58
C CYS A 6 12.19 -8.90 4.41
N ASN A 7 11.57 -8.12 5.30
CA ASN A 7 10.33 -8.45 5.99
C ASN A 7 9.31 -7.37 5.60
N ALA A 8 8.44 -7.71 4.65
CA ALA A 8 7.56 -6.76 3.99
C ALA A 8 6.11 -6.84 4.50
N VAL A 9 5.47 -5.69 4.59
CA VAL A 9 4.00 -5.59 4.63
C VAL A 9 3.52 -5.04 3.30
N ILE A 10 2.54 -5.71 2.68
CA ILE A 10 1.99 -5.31 1.37
C ILE A 10 0.48 -5.18 1.47
N THR A 11 -0.05 -3.96 1.29
CA THR A 11 -1.50 -3.74 1.23
C THR A 11 -2.02 -3.99 -0.18
N GLY A 12 -3.26 -4.51 -0.30
CA GLY A 12 -3.77 -4.98 -1.60
C GLY A 12 -3.00 -6.21 -2.10
N GLY A 13 -2.49 -7.03 -1.17
CA GLY A 13 -1.59 -8.14 -1.45
C GLY A 13 -2.26 -9.40 -1.98
N ALA A 14 -3.59 -9.49 -1.93
CA ALA A 14 -4.32 -10.67 -2.39
C ALA A 14 -4.33 -10.82 -3.93
N SER A 15 -4.05 -9.75 -4.68
CA SER A 15 -4.13 -9.77 -6.15
C SER A 15 -3.24 -8.70 -6.82
N GLY A 16 -3.26 -8.65 -8.13
CA GLY A 16 -2.67 -7.59 -8.95
C GLY A 16 -1.20 -7.30 -8.62
N LEU A 17 -0.85 -6.02 -8.59
CA LEU A 17 0.53 -5.56 -8.35
C LEU A 17 1.04 -5.94 -6.95
N GLY A 18 0.16 -5.89 -5.93
CA GLY A 18 0.52 -6.28 -4.57
C GLY A 18 0.87 -7.77 -4.47
N GLY A 19 0.01 -8.63 -5.03
CA GLY A 19 0.25 -10.08 -5.06
C GLY A 19 1.52 -10.46 -5.85
N ALA A 20 1.76 -9.84 -7.00
CA ALA A 20 2.97 -10.06 -7.79
C ALA A 20 4.23 -9.57 -7.05
N THR A 21 4.12 -8.47 -6.30
CA THR A 21 5.22 -7.96 -5.47
C THR A 21 5.54 -8.94 -4.34
N ALA A 22 4.52 -9.48 -3.66
CA ALA A 22 4.68 -10.49 -2.63
C ALA A 22 5.40 -11.73 -3.16
N GLU A 23 4.93 -12.27 -4.28
CA GLU A 23 5.54 -13.40 -4.95
C GLU A 23 7.01 -13.16 -5.29
N ASN A 24 7.33 -12.00 -5.84
CA ASN A 24 8.71 -11.67 -6.19
C ASN A 24 9.63 -11.60 -4.97
N ILE A 25 9.18 -11.01 -3.86
CA ILE A 25 9.95 -10.92 -2.62
C ILE A 25 10.23 -12.32 -2.05
N ILE A 26 9.22 -13.17 -1.98
CA ILE A 26 9.33 -14.54 -1.45
C ILE A 26 10.25 -15.39 -2.32
N LYS A 27 10.11 -15.31 -3.64
CA LYS A 27 10.98 -16.00 -4.60
C LYS A 27 12.47 -15.69 -4.39
N HIS A 28 12.78 -14.51 -3.86
CA HIS A 28 14.14 -14.08 -3.58
C HIS A 28 14.55 -14.24 -2.09
N GLY A 29 13.76 -14.98 -1.30
CA GLY A 29 14.08 -15.38 0.06
C GLY A 29 13.63 -14.41 1.15
N GLY A 30 12.81 -13.40 0.82
CA GLY A 30 12.19 -12.51 1.80
C GLY A 30 10.98 -13.12 2.48
N LYS A 31 10.44 -12.40 3.48
CA LYS A 31 9.18 -12.69 4.16
C LYS A 31 8.18 -11.59 3.84
N VAL A 32 6.89 -11.95 3.77
CA VAL A 32 5.83 -11.01 3.45
C VAL A 32 4.62 -11.27 4.33
N THR A 33 4.03 -10.20 4.86
CA THR A 33 2.65 -10.22 5.33
C THR A 33 1.80 -9.45 4.34
N ILE A 34 0.89 -10.12 3.66
CA ILE A 34 -0.09 -9.48 2.79
C ILE A 34 -1.30 -9.02 3.59
N ILE A 35 -1.79 -7.83 3.26
CA ILE A 35 -2.99 -7.22 3.85
C ILE A 35 -4.01 -6.99 2.75
N ASP A 36 -5.23 -7.44 2.96
CA ASP A 36 -6.34 -7.18 2.06
C ASP A 36 -7.67 -7.17 2.82
N ILE A 37 -8.71 -6.58 2.24
CA ILE A 37 -10.07 -6.64 2.79
C ILE A 37 -10.78 -7.95 2.38
N GLN A 38 -10.33 -8.59 1.30
CA GLN A 38 -10.90 -9.79 0.71
C GLN A 38 -10.31 -11.04 1.36
N ASN A 39 -11.01 -11.59 2.37
CA ASN A 39 -10.53 -12.70 3.18
C ASN A 39 -10.12 -13.92 2.33
N ASP A 40 -11.05 -14.45 1.54
CA ASP A 40 -10.85 -15.71 0.81
C ASP A 40 -9.71 -15.62 -0.22
N LEU A 41 -9.56 -14.45 -0.88
CA LEU A 41 -8.46 -14.21 -1.81
C LEU A 41 -7.13 -14.06 -1.08
N GLY A 42 -7.13 -13.43 0.07
CA GLY A 42 -5.93 -13.24 0.87
C GLY A 42 -5.40 -14.58 1.44
N GLU A 43 -6.28 -15.39 2.03
CA GLU A 43 -5.94 -16.74 2.51
C GLU A 43 -5.39 -17.60 1.37
N LYS A 44 -6.12 -17.68 0.26
CA LYS A 44 -5.68 -18.44 -0.91
C LYS A 44 -4.31 -17.98 -1.42
N LYS A 45 -4.07 -16.65 -1.51
CA LYS A 45 -2.79 -16.11 -1.97
C LYS A 45 -1.65 -16.44 -1.01
N SER A 46 -1.90 -16.36 0.30
CA SER A 46 -0.93 -16.73 1.32
C SER A 46 -0.56 -18.21 1.23
N ASP A 47 -1.56 -19.08 1.09
CA ASP A 47 -1.35 -20.54 0.93
C ASP A 47 -0.53 -20.87 -0.33
N GLU A 48 -0.82 -20.20 -1.46
CA GLU A 48 -0.07 -20.33 -2.71
C GLU A 48 1.41 -19.93 -2.56
N LEU A 49 1.68 -18.89 -1.75
CA LEU A 49 3.03 -18.36 -1.53
C LEU A 49 3.81 -19.12 -0.44
N GLY A 50 3.13 -19.90 0.38
CA GLY A 50 3.72 -20.82 1.35
C GLY A 50 4.25 -20.15 2.63
N ASN A 51 5.10 -20.85 3.36
CA ASN A 51 5.47 -20.54 4.74
C ASN A 51 6.12 -19.18 5.00
N ASN A 52 6.53 -18.46 3.97
CA ASN A 52 7.11 -17.13 4.11
C ASN A 52 6.08 -16.01 3.84
N CYS A 53 4.81 -16.38 3.70
CA CYS A 53 3.70 -15.46 3.50
C CYS A 53 2.64 -15.63 4.57
N ASP A 54 2.38 -14.57 5.31
CA ASP A 54 1.23 -14.46 6.20
C ASP A 54 0.15 -13.59 5.57
N PHE A 55 -1.12 -13.81 5.93
CA PHE A 55 -2.24 -12.96 5.54
C PHE A 55 -2.93 -12.37 6.76
N VAL A 56 -3.27 -11.09 6.68
CA VAL A 56 -4.09 -10.40 7.69
C VAL A 56 -5.20 -9.60 7.00
N LYS A 57 -6.45 -9.91 7.36
CA LYS A 57 -7.60 -9.15 6.87
C LYS A 57 -7.69 -7.81 7.56
N ILE A 58 -7.51 -6.71 6.81
CA ILE A 58 -7.60 -5.35 7.34
C ILE A 58 -8.31 -4.44 6.34
N ASP A 59 -9.25 -3.63 6.81
CA ASP A 59 -9.68 -2.42 6.13
C ASP A 59 -8.69 -1.31 6.45
N ILE A 60 -7.93 -0.86 5.48
CA ILE A 60 -6.90 0.18 5.66
C ILE A 60 -7.47 1.55 6.01
N THR A 61 -8.78 1.74 5.90
CA THR A 61 -9.47 2.98 6.32
C THR A 61 -9.76 3.04 7.82
N ASP A 62 -9.68 1.90 8.51
CA ASP A 62 -9.84 1.82 9.97
C ASP A 62 -8.49 2.06 10.67
N GLU A 63 -8.36 3.24 11.26
CA GLU A 63 -7.11 3.68 11.90
C GLU A 63 -6.69 2.77 13.06
N GLN A 64 -7.63 2.45 13.95
CA GLN A 64 -7.32 1.65 15.14
C GLN A 64 -6.98 0.21 14.78
N LEU A 65 -7.70 -0.36 13.81
CA LEU A 65 -7.42 -1.70 13.31
C LEU A 65 -6.03 -1.77 12.64
N VAL A 66 -5.68 -0.78 11.84
CA VAL A 66 -4.35 -0.71 11.19
C VAL A 66 -3.24 -0.63 12.23
N GLU A 67 -3.33 0.29 13.19
CA GLU A 67 -2.30 0.45 14.24
C GLU A 67 -2.09 -0.83 15.04
N LYS A 68 -3.18 -1.45 15.50
CA LYS A 68 -3.14 -2.72 16.22
C LYS A 68 -2.53 -3.83 15.38
N SER A 69 -3.02 -4.02 14.15
CA SER A 69 -2.57 -5.10 13.28
C SER A 69 -1.09 -4.98 12.89
N PHE A 70 -0.61 -3.77 12.64
CA PHE A 70 0.81 -3.56 12.36
C PHE A 70 1.69 -3.92 13.56
N GLN A 71 1.24 -3.61 14.78
CA GLN A 71 1.95 -4.04 15.99
C GLN A 71 1.93 -5.57 16.17
N ASP A 72 0.79 -6.21 15.89
CA ASP A 72 0.66 -7.68 15.96
C ASP A 72 1.55 -8.35 14.90
N ILE A 73 1.61 -7.82 13.68
CA ILE A 73 2.52 -8.30 12.61
C ILE A 73 3.97 -8.20 13.09
N LYS A 74 4.38 -7.06 13.65
CA LYS A 74 5.75 -6.90 14.18
C LYS A 74 6.06 -7.92 15.26
N ASN A 75 5.13 -8.18 16.18
CA ASN A 75 5.32 -9.13 17.27
C ASN A 75 5.48 -10.57 16.76
N ASN A 76 4.78 -10.93 15.70
CA ASN A 76 4.77 -12.29 15.14
C ASN A 76 5.90 -12.52 14.13
N SER A 77 6.16 -11.53 13.26
CA SER A 77 7.05 -11.70 12.10
C SER A 77 8.42 -10.99 12.28
N GLY A 78 8.56 -10.17 13.33
CA GLY A 78 9.77 -9.39 13.58
C GLY A 78 9.76 -7.99 12.97
N GLU A 79 10.91 -7.34 12.89
CA GLU A 79 11.06 -5.97 12.39
C GLU A 79 10.58 -5.86 10.91
N ILE A 80 9.58 -5.01 10.67
CA ILE A 80 9.12 -4.68 9.33
C ILE A 80 10.09 -3.65 8.75
N ASN A 81 10.70 -3.93 7.60
CA ASN A 81 11.64 -3.02 6.94
C ASN A 81 11.24 -2.60 5.52
N LEU A 82 10.13 -3.15 5.00
CA LEU A 82 9.51 -2.73 3.75
C LEU A 82 8.00 -2.62 3.91
N LEU A 83 7.43 -1.50 3.50
CA LEU A 83 5.98 -1.33 3.32
C LEU A 83 5.70 -0.99 1.85
N VAL A 84 4.82 -1.76 1.22
CA VAL A 84 4.35 -1.47 -0.15
C VAL A 84 2.84 -1.27 -0.13
N ASN A 85 2.41 -0.06 -0.41
CA ASN A 85 1.01 0.32 -0.45
C ASN A 85 0.45 0.14 -1.87
N CYS A 86 -0.22 -1.01 -2.11
CA CYS A 86 -0.88 -1.31 -3.37
C CYS A 86 -2.41 -1.30 -3.27
N ALA A 87 -2.98 -1.29 -2.07
CA ALA A 87 -4.43 -1.26 -1.90
C ALA A 87 -5.04 -0.02 -2.56
N GLY A 88 -6.13 -0.24 -3.27
CA GLY A 88 -6.86 0.84 -3.92
C GLY A 88 -8.08 0.33 -4.67
N ILE A 89 -8.96 1.24 -4.99
CA ILE A 89 -10.16 0.99 -5.78
C ILE A 89 -10.26 1.99 -6.92
N GLY A 90 -10.84 1.54 -8.03
CA GLY A 90 -11.22 2.38 -9.16
C GLY A 90 -12.71 2.20 -9.45
N SER A 91 -13.42 3.29 -9.67
CA SER A 91 -14.80 3.27 -10.12
C SER A 91 -15.01 4.51 -10.98
N PRO A 92 -14.94 4.38 -12.31
CA PRO A 92 -15.09 5.53 -13.19
C PRO A 92 -16.51 6.10 -13.10
N SER A 93 -16.61 7.41 -12.92
CA SER A 93 -17.87 8.14 -12.94
C SER A 93 -17.63 9.55 -13.49
N LYS A 94 -18.39 9.92 -14.51
CA LYS A 94 -18.33 11.28 -15.06
C LYS A 94 -18.98 12.26 -14.10
N VAL A 95 -18.53 13.52 -14.09
CA VAL A 95 -19.19 14.60 -13.34
C VAL A 95 -20.65 14.72 -13.72
N LEU A 96 -20.95 14.61 -15.04
CA LEU A 96 -22.29 14.58 -15.58
C LEU A 96 -22.51 13.23 -16.28
N ASN A 97 -23.41 12.42 -15.77
CA ASN A 97 -23.87 11.16 -16.35
C ASN A 97 -25.27 11.35 -16.98
N LYS A 98 -25.76 10.34 -17.72
CA LYS A 98 -27.09 10.37 -18.29
C LYS A 98 -28.19 10.48 -17.24
N ASP A 99 -27.99 9.86 -16.10
CA ASP A 99 -28.96 9.73 -15.02
C ASP A 99 -28.67 10.69 -13.83
N GLY A 100 -27.84 11.70 -14.04
CA GLY A 100 -27.52 12.72 -13.03
C GLY A 100 -26.03 12.96 -12.84
N THR A 101 -25.67 13.56 -11.71
CA THR A 101 -24.27 13.88 -11.36
C THR A 101 -23.56 12.71 -10.70
N CYS A 102 -22.22 12.74 -10.71
CA CYS A 102 -21.41 11.80 -9.93
C CYS A 102 -21.83 11.85 -8.44
N PRO A 103 -22.18 10.72 -7.83
CA PRO A 103 -22.50 10.68 -6.40
C PRO A 103 -21.28 11.06 -5.55
N LEU A 104 -21.44 12.02 -4.64
CA LEU A 104 -20.33 12.48 -3.79
C LEU A 104 -19.78 11.37 -2.87
N ASN A 105 -20.63 10.44 -2.44
CA ASN A 105 -20.21 9.29 -1.65
C ASN A 105 -19.24 8.35 -2.42
N LEU A 106 -19.41 8.21 -3.75
CA LEU A 106 -18.47 7.46 -4.58
C LEU A 106 -17.10 8.15 -4.65
N PHE A 107 -17.11 9.48 -4.86
CA PHE A 107 -15.88 10.28 -4.83
C PHE A 107 -15.17 10.13 -3.48
N SER A 108 -15.91 10.34 -2.38
CA SER A 108 -15.38 10.25 -1.01
C SER A 108 -14.83 8.85 -0.71
N LYS A 109 -15.52 7.79 -1.16
CA LYS A 109 -15.05 6.41 -0.96
C LYS A 109 -13.69 6.16 -1.62
N ILE A 110 -13.51 6.63 -2.85
CA ILE A 110 -12.24 6.48 -3.59
C ILE A 110 -11.12 7.24 -2.88
N ILE A 111 -11.37 8.48 -2.46
CA ILE A 111 -10.39 9.27 -1.69
C ILE A 111 -10.05 8.57 -0.37
N ASN A 112 -11.05 8.09 0.34
CA ASN A 112 -10.85 7.47 1.65
C ASN A 112 -9.99 6.20 1.55
N VAL A 113 -10.30 5.31 0.62
CA VAL A 113 -9.51 4.09 0.44
C VAL A 113 -8.11 4.40 -0.10
N ASN A 114 -8.03 5.09 -1.25
CA ASN A 114 -6.78 5.23 -1.98
C ASN A 114 -5.78 6.18 -1.32
N LEU A 115 -6.26 7.30 -0.77
CA LEU A 115 -5.38 8.34 -0.22
C LEU A 115 -5.29 8.25 1.30
N ILE A 116 -6.43 8.30 2.00
CA ILE A 116 -6.43 8.29 3.46
C ILE A 116 -5.97 6.92 3.98
N GLY A 117 -6.44 5.81 3.40
CA GLY A 117 -5.99 4.47 3.74
C GLY A 117 -4.49 4.25 3.49
N THR A 118 -3.96 4.76 2.38
CA THR A 118 -2.51 4.72 2.11
C THR A 118 -1.72 5.52 3.15
N PHE A 119 -2.19 6.72 3.52
CA PHE A 119 -1.55 7.51 4.57
C PHE A 119 -1.61 6.82 5.93
N ASN A 120 -2.75 6.18 6.26
CA ASN A 120 -2.94 5.45 7.50
C ASN A 120 -1.94 4.30 7.66
N THR A 121 -1.78 3.46 6.64
CA THR A 121 -0.79 2.38 6.65
C THR A 121 0.65 2.89 6.62
N LEU A 122 0.91 3.99 5.90
CA LEU A 122 2.21 4.65 5.87
C LEU A 122 2.64 5.12 7.26
N LYS A 123 1.77 5.84 8.00
CA LYS A 123 2.09 6.31 9.34
C LYS A 123 2.34 5.16 10.31
N ALA A 124 1.54 4.08 10.25
CA ALA A 124 1.71 2.90 11.08
C ALA A 124 3.05 2.18 10.79
N GLY A 125 3.38 2.00 9.52
CA GLY A 125 4.65 1.42 9.10
C GLY A 125 5.84 2.27 9.52
N ALA A 126 5.79 3.58 9.30
CA ALA A 126 6.85 4.52 9.72
C ALA A 126 7.07 4.50 11.24
N ASN A 127 5.98 4.45 12.02
CA ASN A 127 6.05 4.37 13.48
C ASN A 127 6.78 3.10 13.97
N LEU A 128 6.63 1.97 13.29
CA LEU A 128 7.38 0.76 13.63
C LEU A 128 8.83 0.83 13.15
N MET A 129 9.05 1.28 11.93
CA MET A 129 10.37 1.31 11.30
C MET A 129 11.36 2.26 11.99
N GLN A 130 10.89 3.37 12.62
CA GLN A 130 11.78 4.32 13.29
C GLN A 130 12.64 3.70 14.39
N ASN A 131 12.22 2.57 14.94
CA ASN A 131 12.91 1.85 15.99
C ASN A 131 13.75 0.66 15.50
N ASN A 132 13.75 0.38 14.20
CA ASN A 132 14.52 -0.71 13.61
C ASN A 132 16.03 -0.43 13.73
N ILE A 133 16.82 -1.49 13.77
CA ILE A 133 18.28 -1.40 13.66
C ILE A 133 18.65 -0.85 12.27
N LEU A 134 19.63 0.04 12.21
CA LEU A 134 20.13 0.59 10.94
C LEU A 134 20.81 -0.51 10.12
N GLU A 135 20.25 -0.85 8.96
CA GLU A 135 20.91 -1.75 8.01
C GLU A 135 22.12 -1.02 7.37
N ASN A 136 23.30 -1.60 7.52
CA ASN A 136 24.55 -1.05 7.00
C ASN A 136 24.77 0.46 7.33
N ASN A 137 24.29 0.89 8.50
CA ASN A 137 24.34 2.29 8.96
C ASN A 137 23.63 3.30 8.01
N SER A 138 22.67 2.87 7.19
CA SER A 138 22.07 3.75 6.19
C SER A 138 20.53 3.79 6.15
N SER A 139 19.83 2.72 6.53
CA SER A 139 18.37 2.67 6.42
C SER A 139 17.74 1.83 7.52
N ARG A 140 16.59 2.30 8.03
CA ARG A 140 15.70 1.55 8.93
C ARG A 140 14.53 0.91 8.21
N GLY A 141 14.21 1.40 7.02
CA GLY A 141 13.12 0.87 6.24
C GLY A 141 12.86 1.67 4.96
N VAL A 142 11.98 1.10 4.17
CA VAL A 142 11.53 1.70 2.91
C VAL A 142 10.01 1.62 2.84
N ILE A 143 9.38 2.72 2.43
CA ILE A 143 7.96 2.79 2.12
C ILE A 143 7.81 3.09 0.64
N ILE A 144 7.03 2.28 -0.06
CA ILE A 144 6.72 2.44 -1.47
C ILE A 144 5.21 2.59 -1.62
N ASN A 145 4.76 3.71 -2.15
CA ASN A 145 3.36 3.95 -2.44
C ASN A 145 3.07 3.74 -3.93
N THR A 146 1.87 3.29 -4.24
CA THR A 146 1.41 3.12 -5.62
C THR A 146 0.45 4.24 -6.00
N ALA A 147 0.95 5.20 -6.78
CA ALA A 147 0.16 6.20 -7.47
C ALA A 147 -0.43 5.62 -8.77
N SER A 148 -0.45 6.37 -9.83
CA SER A 148 -0.86 5.98 -11.18
C SER A 148 -0.44 7.06 -12.17
N ILE A 149 -0.27 6.70 -13.44
CA ILE A 149 -0.22 7.67 -14.54
C ILE A 149 -1.44 8.61 -14.51
N ALA A 150 -2.59 8.13 -14.03
CA ALA A 150 -3.82 8.92 -13.87
C ALA A 150 -3.67 10.10 -12.88
N ALA A 151 -2.59 10.16 -12.10
CA ALA A 151 -2.26 11.34 -11.30
C ALA A 151 -1.87 12.55 -12.16
N TYR A 152 -1.44 12.30 -13.40
CA TYR A 152 -0.94 13.31 -14.35
C TYR A 152 -1.81 13.39 -15.60
N ASP A 153 -2.27 12.23 -16.10
CA ASP A 153 -3.04 12.08 -17.33
C ASP A 153 -4.24 11.17 -17.10
N GLY A 154 -5.21 11.71 -16.35
CA GLY A 154 -6.44 11.00 -16.00
C GLY A 154 -7.43 10.97 -17.17
N GLN A 155 -8.07 9.82 -17.36
CA GLN A 155 -9.11 9.63 -18.37
C GLN A 155 -10.47 10.16 -17.93
N ILE A 156 -11.39 10.27 -18.88
CA ILE A 156 -12.79 10.62 -18.62
C ILE A 156 -13.39 9.68 -17.57
N GLY A 157 -13.99 10.26 -16.51
CA GLY A 157 -14.59 9.51 -15.42
C GLY A 157 -13.64 9.20 -14.27
N GLN A 158 -12.35 9.57 -14.36
CA GLN A 158 -11.35 9.27 -13.33
C GLN A 158 -11.11 10.42 -12.33
N ALA A 159 -12.00 11.41 -12.22
CA ALA A 159 -11.78 12.57 -11.37
C ALA A 159 -11.41 12.19 -9.91
N ALA A 160 -12.16 11.30 -9.26
CA ALA A 160 -11.88 10.84 -7.92
C ALA A 160 -10.58 10.02 -7.83
N TYR A 161 -10.38 9.12 -8.80
CA TYR A 161 -9.19 8.27 -8.86
C TYR A 161 -7.93 9.13 -9.08
N SER A 162 -7.95 10.02 -10.05
CA SER A 162 -6.85 10.96 -10.34
C SER A 162 -6.55 11.87 -9.16
N ALA A 163 -7.58 12.40 -8.49
CA ALA A 163 -7.40 13.19 -7.27
C ALA A 163 -6.73 12.39 -6.17
N SER A 164 -7.15 11.13 -5.94
CA SER A 164 -6.55 10.26 -4.93
C SER A 164 -5.08 9.95 -5.24
N LYS A 165 -4.77 9.63 -6.50
CA LYS A 165 -3.40 9.28 -6.93
C LYS A 165 -2.50 10.52 -7.04
N GLY A 166 -3.05 11.67 -7.41
CA GLY A 166 -2.38 12.97 -7.32
C GLY A 166 -2.04 13.36 -5.87
N GLY A 167 -2.96 13.07 -4.93
CA GLY A 167 -2.71 13.24 -3.49
C GLY A 167 -1.54 12.39 -2.99
N ILE A 168 -1.44 11.12 -3.41
CA ILE A 168 -0.30 10.25 -3.08
C ILE A 168 1.02 10.84 -3.61
N VAL A 169 1.04 11.33 -4.84
CA VAL A 169 2.22 12.01 -5.41
C VAL A 169 2.58 13.24 -4.58
N GLY A 170 1.58 14.09 -4.27
CA GLY A 170 1.77 15.33 -3.52
C GLY A 170 2.33 15.11 -2.12
N MET A 171 1.87 14.08 -1.40
CA MET A 171 2.34 13.78 -0.04
C MET A 171 3.72 13.10 0.00
N THR A 172 4.22 12.56 -1.11
CA THR A 172 5.46 11.77 -1.12
C THR A 172 6.67 12.57 -0.67
N LEU A 173 6.91 13.71 -1.28
CA LEU A 173 8.11 14.50 -0.99
C LEU A 173 8.14 15.10 0.44
N PRO A 174 7.06 15.72 0.96
CA PRO A 174 7.06 16.20 2.35
C PRO A 174 7.30 15.05 3.34
N ILE A 175 6.66 13.90 3.17
CA ILE A 175 6.85 12.74 4.05
C ILE A 175 8.28 12.18 3.93
N ALA A 176 8.84 12.08 2.72
CA ALA A 176 10.22 11.64 2.52
C ALA A 176 11.23 12.56 3.24
N ARG A 177 10.99 13.87 3.21
CA ARG A 177 11.83 14.85 3.93
C ARG A 177 11.70 14.72 5.45
N GLU A 178 10.49 14.53 5.94
CA GLU A 178 10.20 14.33 7.36
C GLU A 178 10.87 13.05 7.88
N LEU A 179 10.68 11.92 7.20
CA LEU A 179 11.17 10.61 7.62
C LEU A 179 12.67 10.38 7.32
N ALA A 180 13.31 11.25 6.56
CA ALA A 180 14.76 11.19 6.31
C ALA A 180 15.58 11.22 7.62
N ARG A 181 15.14 11.97 8.63
CA ARG A 181 15.79 12.03 9.95
C ARG A 181 15.72 10.70 10.71
N GLN A 182 14.70 9.88 10.43
CA GLN A 182 14.54 8.52 10.96
C GLN A 182 15.24 7.46 10.09
N CYS A 183 15.95 7.87 9.05
CA CYS A 183 16.57 6.96 8.08
C CYS A 183 15.54 6.02 7.38
N ILE A 184 14.33 6.51 7.14
CA ILE A 184 13.28 5.80 6.40
C ILE A 184 13.13 6.47 5.04
N ARG A 185 13.23 5.68 3.97
CA ARG A 185 13.04 6.16 2.59
C ARG A 185 11.57 6.04 2.19
N VAL A 186 11.05 7.05 1.52
CA VAL A 186 9.69 7.06 0.97
C VAL A 186 9.74 7.35 -0.51
N ASN A 187 9.16 6.46 -1.30
CA ASN A 187 9.07 6.59 -2.75
C ASN A 187 7.64 6.30 -3.22
N THR A 188 7.32 6.80 -4.40
CA THR A 188 6.05 6.52 -5.06
C THR A 188 6.30 6.09 -6.49
N ILE A 189 5.65 5.01 -6.89
CA ILE A 189 5.64 4.51 -8.27
C ILE A 189 4.30 4.92 -8.89
N ALA A 190 4.33 5.44 -10.11
CA ALA A 190 3.15 5.78 -10.89
C ALA A 190 3.01 4.78 -12.08
N PRO A 191 2.41 3.62 -11.88
CA PRO A 191 2.26 2.63 -12.94
C PRO A 191 1.39 3.15 -14.09
N GLY A 192 1.68 2.66 -15.30
CA GLY A 192 0.79 2.76 -16.45
C GLY A 192 -0.34 1.75 -16.39
N LEU A 193 -0.73 1.23 -17.56
CA LEU A 193 -1.77 0.20 -17.65
C LEU A 193 -1.16 -1.18 -17.44
N PHE A 194 -1.72 -1.92 -16.52
CA PHE A 194 -1.39 -3.32 -16.25
C PHE A 194 -2.66 -4.15 -16.28
N GLU A 195 -2.57 -5.38 -16.72
CA GLU A 195 -3.66 -6.34 -16.62
C GLU A 195 -3.78 -6.80 -15.17
N THR A 196 -4.73 -6.24 -14.45
CA THR A 196 -5.02 -6.50 -13.03
C THR A 196 -6.53 -6.51 -12.81
N PRO A 197 -7.02 -7.05 -11.67
CA PRO A 197 -8.45 -6.98 -11.33
C PRO A 197 -9.00 -5.57 -11.09
N LEU A 198 -8.14 -4.56 -10.94
CA LEU A 198 -8.51 -3.16 -10.74
C LEU A 198 -8.73 -2.46 -12.07
#